data_e44746d5889df0655b242e54827f84fe
#
_entry.id   e44746d5889df0655b242e54827f84fe
#
_cell.length_a   1.000
_cell.length_b   1.000
_cell.length_c   1.000
_cell.angle_alpha   90.00
_cell.angle_beta   90.00
_cell.angle_gamma   90.00
#
_symmetry.space_group_name_H-M   'P 1'
#
loop_
_entity.id
_entity.type
_entity.pdbx_description
1 polymer ?
#
loop_
_entity_poly.entity_id
_entity_poly.type
_entity_poly.pdbx_seq_one_letter_code
_entity_poly.pdbx_strand_id
1 'polypeptide(L)'
;MTEQELNRRLKQALDAAAPDDLDGVLSRCAPREETVVPLRPKRRSHTRALIAACLTLVLVGGAGGVFYQRANAVASVVSLDVNPSIELKVNQKEKVLACTPLNEEAEAVLSGMGGGADLKGTKLEVAVNAVVGALVSSGYLDSLSSAILISVEDQDQDRASRLRQELTGAVDSVLQSQSSGAAVLSQTVDASADLDQQAREHHISTGKANLVNQAIAQNGSLTFDALAQLTVEELSDLIQLG
;
A
#
# COMPACT_ATOMS: atom_id res chain seq x y z
N MET A 1 -99.70 0.34 57.45
CA MET A 1 -99.10 -0.39 56.33
C MET A 1 -97.95 -1.25 56.89
N THR A 2 -98.19 -2.55 56.90
CA THR A 2 -97.21 -3.48 57.51
C THR A 2 -96.05 -3.74 56.55
N GLU A 3 -94.86 -4.03 57.06
CA GLU A 3 -93.67 -4.33 56.29
C GLU A 3 -93.89 -5.41 55.26
N GLN A 4 -94.74 -6.37 55.56
CA GLN A 4 -95.12 -7.45 54.60
C GLN A 4 -95.95 -6.92 53.42
N GLU A 5 -96.76 -5.94 53.60
CA GLU A 5 -97.55 -5.33 52.52
C GLU A 5 -96.69 -4.47 51.62
N LEU A 6 -95.63 -3.85 52.16
CA LEU A 6 -94.69 -3.07 51.42
C LEU A 6 -93.80 -3.99 50.58
N ASN A 7 -93.27 -5.09 51.12
CA ASN A 7 -92.48 -6.05 50.42
C ASN A 7 -93.23 -6.76 49.29
N ARG A 8 -94.56 -7.02 49.51
CA ARG A 8 -95.42 -7.61 48.50
C ARG A 8 -95.60 -6.68 47.28
N ARG A 9 -95.90 -5.40 47.59
CA ARG A 9 -96.01 -4.38 46.53
C ARG A 9 -94.73 -4.11 45.78
N LEU A 10 -93.59 -4.12 46.50
CA LEU A 10 -92.31 -3.93 45.91
C LEU A 10 -91.94 -5.11 44.96
N LYS A 11 -92.30 -6.31 45.42
CA LYS A 11 -92.03 -7.51 44.57
C LYS A 11 -92.95 -7.50 43.32
N GLN A 12 -94.23 -7.15 43.47
CA GLN A 12 -95.12 -6.99 42.32
C GLN A 12 -94.71 -5.87 41.37
N ALA A 13 -94.20 -4.76 41.89
CA ALA A 13 -93.67 -3.70 41.05
C ALA A 13 -92.39 -4.08 40.34
N LEU A 14 -91.57 -4.85 40.99
CA LEU A 14 -90.31 -5.39 40.35
C LEU A 14 -90.60 -6.44 39.29
N ASP A 15 -91.55 -7.38 39.54
CA ASP A 15 -91.98 -8.38 38.60
C ASP A 15 -92.70 -7.74 37.38
N ALA A 16 -93.41 -6.67 37.55
CA ALA A 16 -94.06 -5.91 36.48
C ALA A 16 -93.08 -5.03 35.69
N ALA A 17 -91.95 -4.65 36.29
CA ALA A 17 -90.90 -3.84 35.66
C ALA A 17 -89.84 -4.67 35.04
N ALA A 18 -89.77 -5.98 35.38
CA ALA A 18 -88.80 -6.88 34.77
C ALA A 18 -89.22 -7.21 33.31
N PRO A 19 -88.42 -6.98 32.34
CA PRO A 19 -88.78 -7.34 30.98
C PRO A 19 -88.87 -8.87 30.89
N ASP A 20 -89.98 -9.38 30.38
CA ASP A 20 -90.27 -10.80 30.15
C ASP A 20 -89.47 -11.35 28.96
N ASP A 21 -88.48 -10.62 28.55
CA ASP A 21 -87.63 -10.99 27.31
C ASP A 21 -86.25 -11.49 27.76
N LEU A 22 -86.28 -12.53 28.62
CA LEU A 22 -85.02 -13.20 29.01
C LEU A 22 -84.32 -13.79 27.81
N ASP A 23 -85.04 -14.30 26.84
CA ASP A 23 -84.52 -14.86 25.62
C ASP A 23 -83.88 -13.80 24.69
N GLY A 24 -84.49 -12.59 24.69
CA GLY A 24 -83.93 -11.45 23.96
C GLY A 24 -82.63 -10.91 24.59
N VAL A 25 -82.54 -10.98 25.93
CA VAL A 25 -81.27 -10.62 26.62
C VAL A 25 -80.19 -11.69 26.42
N LEU A 26 -80.61 -12.98 26.51
CA LEU A 26 -79.69 -14.07 26.30
C LEU A 26 -79.18 -14.12 24.86
N SER A 27 -80.02 -13.80 23.87
CA SER A 27 -79.60 -13.75 22.47
C SER A 27 -78.58 -12.63 22.18
N ARG A 28 -78.65 -11.54 22.93
CA ARG A 28 -77.66 -10.46 22.89
C ARG A 28 -76.41 -10.79 23.63
N CYS A 29 -76.47 -11.79 24.53
CA CYS A 29 -75.25 -12.39 25.16
C CYS A 29 -74.72 -13.59 24.47
N ALA A 30 -75.16 -13.95 23.23
CA ALA A 30 -74.58 -15.00 22.44
C ALA A 30 -73.09 -14.71 22.25
N PRO A 31 -72.22 -15.69 22.45
CA PRO A 31 -70.80 -15.48 22.33
C PRO A 31 -70.51 -14.92 20.93
N ARG A 32 -69.92 -13.73 20.92
CA ARG A 32 -69.43 -13.09 19.72
C ARG A 32 -68.42 -14.05 19.16
N GLU A 33 -68.62 -14.59 17.95
CA GLU A 33 -67.61 -15.34 17.27
C GLU A 33 -66.37 -14.45 17.18
N GLU A 34 -65.40 -14.70 18.03
CA GLU A 34 -64.09 -14.05 17.96
C GLU A 34 -63.51 -14.50 16.63
N THR A 35 -63.63 -13.64 15.61
CA THR A 35 -62.85 -13.77 14.42
C THR A 35 -61.42 -13.50 14.88
N VAL A 36 -60.69 -14.56 15.27
CA VAL A 36 -59.30 -14.53 15.58
C VAL A 36 -58.59 -14.16 14.28
N VAL A 37 -58.31 -12.88 14.09
CA VAL A 37 -57.47 -12.43 12.98
C VAL A 37 -56.05 -12.85 13.35
N PRO A 38 -55.47 -13.89 12.66
CA PRO A 38 -54.12 -14.29 12.95
C PRO A 38 -53.22 -13.09 12.63
N LEU A 39 -52.56 -12.50 13.64
CA LEU A 39 -51.48 -11.57 13.46
C LEU A 39 -50.35 -12.30 12.75
N ARG A 40 -50.37 -12.28 11.42
CA ARG A 40 -49.23 -12.73 10.66
C ARG A 40 -48.04 -11.84 11.02
N PRO A 41 -47.00 -12.37 11.66
CA PRO A 41 -45.81 -11.59 11.91
C PRO A 41 -45.32 -11.10 10.54
N LYS A 42 -45.28 -9.77 10.35
CA LYS A 42 -44.72 -9.17 9.15
C LYS A 42 -43.27 -9.61 9.12
N ARG A 43 -42.97 -10.68 8.37
CA ARG A 43 -41.60 -11.15 8.14
C ARG A 43 -40.86 -9.95 7.58
N ARG A 44 -40.13 -9.24 8.44
CA ARG A 44 -39.19 -8.24 8.00
C ARG A 44 -38.22 -8.96 7.10
N SER A 45 -38.29 -8.67 5.83
CA SER A 45 -37.41 -9.22 4.84
C SER A 45 -35.98 -8.75 5.17
N HIS A 46 -35.26 -9.57 5.92
CA HIS A 46 -33.85 -9.35 6.22
C HIS A 46 -32.98 -9.43 4.94
N THR A 47 -33.59 -9.86 3.83
CA THR A 47 -32.92 -9.92 2.51
C THR A 47 -32.40 -8.56 2.06
N ARG A 48 -33.15 -7.46 2.31
CA ARG A 48 -32.66 -6.09 1.99
C ARG A 48 -31.48 -5.69 2.87
N ALA A 49 -31.49 -6.06 4.15
CA ALA A 49 -30.39 -5.80 5.08
C ALA A 49 -29.15 -6.67 4.73
N LEU A 50 -29.37 -7.93 4.32
CA LEU A 50 -28.28 -8.81 3.85
C LEU A 50 -27.66 -8.29 2.55
N ILE A 51 -28.49 -7.87 1.58
CA ILE A 51 -27.98 -7.28 0.33
C ILE A 51 -27.18 -6.00 0.61
N ALA A 52 -27.67 -5.13 1.48
CA ALA A 52 -26.94 -3.92 1.89
C ALA A 52 -25.61 -4.26 2.58
N ALA A 53 -25.59 -5.26 3.46
CA ALA A 53 -24.38 -5.72 4.15
C ALA A 53 -23.37 -6.34 3.16
N CYS A 54 -23.84 -7.13 2.18
CA CYS A 54 -22.96 -7.67 1.14
C CYS A 54 -22.39 -6.58 0.23
N LEU A 55 -23.20 -5.59 -0.17
CA LEU A 55 -22.74 -4.45 -0.97
C LEU A 55 -21.71 -3.59 -0.21
N THR A 56 -21.91 -3.35 1.08
CA THR A 56 -20.92 -2.63 1.90
C THR A 56 -19.62 -3.43 2.06
N LEU A 57 -19.68 -4.74 2.23
CA LEU A 57 -18.48 -5.60 2.28
C LEU A 57 -17.71 -5.59 0.95
N VAL A 58 -18.40 -5.64 -0.19
CA VAL A 58 -17.77 -5.55 -1.52
C VAL A 58 -17.17 -4.17 -1.76
N LEU A 59 -17.86 -3.10 -1.39
CA LEU A 59 -17.35 -1.74 -1.54
C LEU A 59 -16.16 -1.46 -0.61
N VAL A 60 -16.24 -1.85 0.65
CA VAL A 60 -15.15 -1.65 1.62
C VAL A 60 -13.98 -2.59 1.32
N GLY A 61 -14.25 -3.87 1.00
CA GLY A 61 -13.22 -4.85 0.64
C GLY A 61 -12.57 -4.53 -0.70
N GLY A 62 -13.35 -4.14 -1.70
CA GLY A 62 -12.86 -3.77 -3.02
C GLY A 62 -12.05 -2.46 -2.99
N ALA A 63 -12.57 -1.41 -2.36
CA ALA A 63 -11.85 -0.15 -2.21
C ALA A 63 -10.59 -0.31 -1.33
N GLY A 64 -10.68 -1.07 -0.23
CA GLY A 64 -9.54 -1.38 0.64
C GLY A 64 -8.47 -2.18 -0.09
N GLY A 65 -8.85 -3.17 -0.90
CA GLY A 65 -7.92 -3.97 -1.71
C GLY A 65 -7.17 -3.14 -2.76
N VAL A 66 -7.89 -2.29 -3.50
CA VAL A 66 -7.29 -1.38 -4.49
C VAL A 66 -6.36 -0.36 -3.81
N PHE A 67 -6.76 0.17 -2.65
CA PHE A 67 -5.94 1.11 -1.90
C PHE A 67 -4.66 0.44 -1.36
N TYR A 68 -4.78 -0.81 -0.87
CA TYR A 68 -3.64 -1.60 -0.41
C TYR A 68 -2.67 -1.94 -1.55
N GLN A 69 -3.19 -2.33 -2.72
CA GLN A 69 -2.35 -2.58 -3.90
C GLN A 69 -1.61 -1.33 -4.36
N ARG A 70 -2.30 -0.17 -4.42
CA ARG A 70 -1.65 1.11 -4.79
C ARG A 70 -0.62 1.56 -3.76
N ALA A 71 -0.88 1.35 -2.46
CA ALA A 71 0.07 1.70 -1.41
C ALA A 71 1.35 0.86 -1.43
N ASN A 72 1.30 -0.35 -2.01
CA ASN A 72 2.43 -1.28 -2.14
C ASN A 72 2.93 -1.43 -3.59
N ALA A 73 2.40 -0.65 -4.53
CA ALA A 73 2.96 -0.59 -5.88
C ALA A 73 4.32 0.11 -5.87
N VAL A 74 5.24 -0.36 -6.72
CA VAL A 74 6.51 0.32 -6.96
C VAL A 74 6.21 1.71 -7.53
N ALA A 75 6.74 2.73 -6.90
CA ALA A 75 6.63 4.11 -7.32
C ALA A 75 7.96 4.63 -7.88
N SER A 76 9.06 4.30 -7.22
CA SER A 76 10.40 4.69 -7.65
C SER A 76 11.34 3.49 -7.58
N VAL A 77 12.33 3.49 -8.45
CA VAL A 77 13.47 2.56 -8.40
C VAL A 77 14.73 3.40 -8.18
N VAL A 78 15.51 3.01 -7.18
CA VAL A 78 16.76 3.67 -6.85
C VAL A 78 17.89 2.66 -7.01
N SER A 79 18.88 2.96 -7.84
CA SER A 79 20.09 2.15 -7.93
C SER A 79 21.27 2.87 -7.27
N LEU A 80 22.12 2.06 -6.64
CA LEU A 80 23.40 2.43 -6.06
C LEU A 80 24.46 1.63 -6.77
N ASP A 81 25.22 2.30 -7.61
CA ASP A 81 26.23 1.67 -8.48
C ASP A 81 27.64 2.14 -8.08
N VAL A 82 28.46 1.20 -7.75
CA VAL A 82 29.90 1.37 -7.53
C VAL A 82 30.61 0.39 -8.47
N ASN A 83 30.47 -0.78 -8.31
CA ASN A 83 30.85 -2.11 -8.71
C ASN A 83 31.17 -2.87 -7.41
N PRO A 84 30.13 -3.11 -6.62
CA PRO A 84 28.81 -3.69 -6.86
C PRO A 84 27.66 -2.73 -7.28
N SER A 85 26.54 -3.32 -7.77
CA SER A 85 25.31 -2.62 -8.15
C SER A 85 24.12 -3.18 -7.37
N ILE A 86 23.38 -2.30 -6.67
CA ILE A 86 22.26 -2.66 -5.80
C ILE A 86 21.02 -1.83 -6.20
N GLU A 87 19.89 -2.49 -6.36
CA GLU A 87 18.61 -1.87 -6.69
C GLU A 87 17.65 -1.89 -5.52
N LEU A 88 17.03 -0.76 -5.22
CA LEU A 88 16.00 -0.55 -4.20
C LEU A 88 14.68 -0.15 -4.87
N LYS A 89 13.64 -0.98 -4.76
CA LYS A 89 12.27 -0.63 -5.18
C LYS A 89 11.50 -0.07 -4.01
N VAL A 90 10.87 1.09 -4.19
CA VAL A 90 10.11 1.76 -3.13
C VAL A 90 8.70 2.12 -3.56
N ASN A 91 7.81 2.23 -2.58
CA ASN A 91 6.45 2.67 -2.81
C ASN A 91 6.32 4.21 -2.71
N GLN A 92 5.10 4.72 -2.93
CA GLN A 92 4.81 6.16 -2.82
C GLN A 92 5.11 6.79 -1.44
N LYS A 93 5.25 5.96 -0.39
CA LYS A 93 5.61 6.39 0.96
C LYS A 93 7.10 6.27 1.24
N GLU A 94 7.90 6.04 0.19
CA GLU A 94 9.35 5.87 0.26
C GLU A 94 9.78 4.71 1.17
N LYS A 95 8.92 3.68 1.26
CA LYS A 95 9.26 2.45 1.96
C LYS A 95 9.81 1.43 0.99
N VAL A 96 10.89 0.80 1.37
CA VAL A 96 11.54 -0.26 0.59
C VAL A 96 10.59 -1.45 0.45
N LEU A 97 10.32 -1.85 -0.78
CA LEU A 97 9.56 -3.04 -1.15
C LEU A 97 10.48 -4.23 -1.42
N ALA A 98 11.62 -3.94 -2.06
CA ALA A 98 12.66 -4.92 -2.38
C ALA A 98 14.02 -4.24 -2.39
N CYS A 99 15.05 -4.97 -1.99
CA CYS A 99 16.47 -4.66 -2.17
C CYS A 99 17.09 -5.85 -2.91
N THR A 100 17.59 -5.61 -4.11
CA THR A 100 18.03 -6.65 -5.04
C THR A 100 19.49 -6.41 -5.44
N PRO A 101 20.38 -7.38 -5.24
CA PRO A 101 21.71 -7.33 -5.83
C PRO A 101 21.60 -7.56 -7.35
N LEU A 102 22.39 -6.85 -8.14
CA LEU A 102 22.41 -7.01 -9.61
C LEU A 102 23.62 -7.79 -10.10
N ASN A 103 24.64 -7.97 -9.25
CA ASN A 103 25.85 -8.74 -9.53
C ASN A 103 26.33 -9.51 -8.28
N GLU A 104 27.32 -10.38 -8.44
CA GLU A 104 27.84 -11.25 -7.38
C GLU A 104 28.47 -10.46 -6.22
N GLU A 105 29.13 -9.36 -6.50
CA GLU A 105 29.73 -8.48 -5.50
C GLU A 105 28.64 -7.83 -4.61
N ALA A 106 27.53 -7.40 -5.23
CA ALA A 106 26.38 -6.87 -4.51
C ALA A 106 25.72 -7.93 -3.64
N GLU A 107 25.65 -9.18 -4.11
CA GLU A 107 25.13 -10.31 -3.32
C GLU A 107 26.01 -10.56 -2.08
N ALA A 108 27.33 -10.50 -2.23
CA ALA A 108 28.27 -10.64 -1.12
C ALA A 108 28.08 -9.53 -0.07
N VAL A 109 27.95 -8.28 -0.50
CA VAL A 109 27.69 -7.12 0.41
C VAL A 109 26.38 -7.28 1.14
N LEU A 110 25.29 -7.58 0.42
CA LEU A 110 23.96 -7.74 1.04
C LEU A 110 23.89 -8.96 1.97
N SER A 111 24.61 -10.05 1.63
CA SER A 111 24.69 -11.23 2.50
C SER A 111 25.30 -10.90 3.85
N GLY A 112 26.29 -10.01 3.89
CA GLY A 112 26.88 -9.47 5.14
C GLY A 112 25.89 -8.65 5.97
N MET A 113 24.80 -8.16 5.36
CA MET A 113 23.73 -7.38 6.01
C MET A 113 22.46 -8.21 6.31
N GLY A 114 22.50 -9.53 6.20
CA GLY A 114 21.31 -10.39 6.35
C GLY A 114 20.50 -10.58 5.05
N GLY A 115 21.11 -10.33 3.88
CA GLY A 115 20.51 -10.58 2.55
C GLY A 115 19.60 -9.47 2.02
N GLY A 116 19.62 -8.28 2.62
CA GLY A 116 18.76 -7.16 2.21
C GLY A 116 17.27 -7.31 2.58
N ALA A 117 16.85 -8.48 3.11
CA ALA A 117 15.46 -8.72 3.51
C ALA A 117 15.03 -7.83 4.69
N ASP A 118 15.96 -7.53 5.59
CA ASP A 118 15.72 -6.69 6.76
C ASP A 118 15.48 -5.21 6.40
N LEU A 119 15.85 -4.81 5.19
CA LEU A 119 15.58 -3.47 4.67
C LEU A 119 14.12 -3.30 4.20
N LYS A 120 13.39 -4.38 3.99
CA LYS A 120 12.00 -4.32 3.54
C LYS A 120 11.11 -3.63 4.57
N GLY A 121 10.35 -2.63 4.13
CA GLY A 121 9.46 -1.83 4.97
C GLY A 121 10.14 -0.67 5.69
N THR A 122 11.48 -0.56 5.64
CA THR A 122 12.22 0.61 6.18
C THR A 122 12.03 1.82 5.26
N LYS A 123 12.39 3.00 5.74
CA LYS A 123 12.46 4.19 4.89
C LYS A 123 13.63 4.08 3.93
N LEU A 124 13.49 4.61 2.72
CA LEU A 124 14.52 4.59 1.68
C LEU A 124 15.86 5.18 2.16
N GLU A 125 15.83 6.34 2.80
CA GLU A 125 17.03 6.99 3.34
C GLU A 125 17.81 6.07 4.30
N VAL A 126 17.09 5.39 5.21
CA VAL A 126 17.70 4.46 6.17
C VAL A 126 18.34 3.26 5.45
N ALA A 127 17.64 2.73 4.44
CA ALA A 127 18.15 1.62 3.65
C ALA A 127 19.39 2.02 2.84
N VAL A 128 19.37 3.20 2.21
CA VAL A 128 20.52 3.74 1.47
C VAL A 128 21.73 3.92 2.39
N ASN A 129 21.52 4.55 3.56
CA ASN A 129 22.59 4.75 4.53
C ASN A 129 23.20 3.41 5.00
N ALA A 130 22.36 2.40 5.23
CA ALA A 130 22.84 1.07 5.62
C ALA A 130 23.65 0.40 4.50
N VAL A 131 23.15 0.46 3.25
CA VAL A 131 23.85 -0.12 2.08
C VAL A 131 25.18 0.60 1.84
N VAL A 132 25.20 1.94 1.86
CA VAL A 132 26.44 2.72 1.68
C VAL A 132 27.44 2.43 2.80
N GLY A 133 26.97 2.35 4.05
CA GLY A 133 27.82 1.95 5.17
C GLY A 133 28.43 0.55 4.98
N ALA A 134 27.69 -0.41 4.43
CA ALA A 134 28.20 -1.73 4.10
C ALA A 134 29.20 -1.70 2.93
N LEU A 135 28.96 -0.90 1.91
CA LEU A 135 29.89 -0.69 0.79
C LEU A 135 31.24 -0.12 1.26
N VAL A 136 31.21 0.89 2.15
CA VAL A 136 32.43 1.43 2.75
C VAL A 136 33.14 0.37 3.61
N SER A 137 32.38 -0.32 4.48
CA SER A 137 32.95 -1.35 5.37
C SER A 137 33.53 -2.55 4.61
N SER A 138 33.05 -2.80 3.40
CA SER A 138 33.54 -3.86 2.50
C SER A 138 34.69 -3.38 1.58
N GLY A 139 35.13 -2.12 1.69
CA GLY A 139 36.25 -1.56 0.96
C GLY A 139 35.94 -1.09 -0.46
N TYR A 140 34.66 -1.00 -0.84
CA TYR A 140 34.28 -0.54 -2.19
C TYR A 140 34.29 0.98 -2.35
N LEU A 141 34.27 1.73 -1.24
CA LEU A 141 34.20 3.19 -1.20
C LEU A 141 35.25 3.79 -0.24
N ASP A 142 36.42 3.18 -0.16
CA ASP A 142 37.50 3.56 0.78
C ASP A 142 38.57 4.47 0.17
N SER A 143 38.64 4.57 -1.16
CA SER A 143 39.66 5.32 -1.87
C SER A 143 39.14 6.63 -2.46
N LEU A 144 40.08 7.57 -2.68
CA LEU A 144 39.80 8.85 -3.37
C LEU A 144 39.43 8.65 -4.86
N SER A 145 39.73 7.48 -5.39
CA SER A 145 39.40 7.13 -6.77
C SER A 145 38.10 6.37 -6.90
N SER A 146 37.37 6.15 -5.81
CA SER A 146 36.07 5.48 -5.88
C SER A 146 34.95 6.49 -6.18
N ALA A 147 33.95 6.05 -6.93
CA ALA A 147 32.75 6.84 -7.17
C ALA A 147 31.50 5.97 -6.97
N ILE A 148 30.46 6.56 -6.39
CA ILE A 148 29.13 5.98 -6.30
C ILE A 148 28.16 6.76 -7.19
N LEU A 149 27.41 6.07 -8.03
CA LEU A 149 26.32 6.63 -8.81
C LEU A 149 25.00 6.32 -8.14
N ILE A 150 24.23 7.35 -7.83
CA ILE A 150 22.85 7.26 -7.35
C ILE A 150 21.93 7.58 -8.52
N SER A 151 21.13 6.62 -8.94
CA SER A 151 20.17 6.85 -10.02
C SER A 151 18.75 6.66 -9.48
N VAL A 152 17.88 7.61 -9.80
CA VAL A 152 16.47 7.59 -9.40
C VAL A 152 15.60 7.56 -10.64
N GLU A 153 14.83 6.48 -10.77
CA GLU A 153 13.81 6.30 -11.79
C GLU A 153 12.43 6.46 -11.16
N ASP A 154 11.62 7.37 -11.68
CA ASP A 154 10.26 7.60 -11.25
C ASP A 154 9.46 8.25 -12.38
N GLN A 155 8.16 7.91 -12.47
CA GLN A 155 7.26 8.56 -13.42
C GLN A 155 6.94 10.03 -13.03
N ASP A 156 7.08 10.36 -11.76
CA ASP A 156 6.93 11.72 -11.22
C ASP A 156 8.30 12.37 -11.13
N GLN A 157 8.61 13.25 -12.09
CA GLN A 157 9.91 13.91 -12.22
C GLN A 157 10.25 14.83 -11.02
N ASP A 158 9.24 15.45 -10.40
CA ASP A 158 9.44 16.27 -9.21
C ASP A 158 9.89 15.39 -8.03
N ARG A 159 9.25 14.23 -7.87
CA ARG A 159 9.63 13.24 -6.85
C ARG A 159 11.02 12.65 -7.14
N ALA A 160 11.31 12.28 -8.38
CA ALA A 160 12.63 11.80 -8.79
C ALA A 160 13.74 12.79 -8.42
N SER A 161 13.55 14.06 -8.77
CA SER A 161 14.50 15.13 -8.51
C SER A 161 14.70 15.39 -7.01
N ARG A 162 13.61 15.38 -6.23
CA ARG A 162 13.66 15.52 -4.78
C ARG A 162 14.41 14.35 -4.14
N LEU A 163 14.03 13.10 -4.46
CA LEU A 163 14.70 11.91 -3.94
C LEU A 163 16.18 11.89 -4.30
N ARG A 164 16.53 12.23 -5.53
CA ARG A 164 17.94 12.33 -5.95
C ARG A 164 18.73 13.30 -5.05
N GLN A 165 18.19 14.49 -4.77
CA GLN A 165 18.87 15.48 -3.91
C GLN A 165 18.99 15.00 -2.45
N GLU A 166 17.90 14.45 -1.89
CA GLU A 166 17.88 13.93 -0.52
C GLU A 166 18.88 12.79 -0.34
N LEU A 167 18.89 11.83 -1.29
CA LEU A 167 19.80 10.68 -1.23
C LEU A 167 21.25 11.08 -1.46
N THR A 168 21.54 12.02 -2.35
CA THR A 168 22.89 12.56 -2.53
C THR A 168 23.42 13.14 -1.21
N GLY A 169 22.63 13.98 -0.54
CA GLY A 169 23.03 14.54 0.74
C GLY A 169 23.21 13.51 1.87
N ALA A 170 22.35 12.49 1.88
CA ALA A 170 22.44 11.39 2.85
C ALA A 170 23.72 10.56 2.63
N VAL A 171 24.03 10.20 1.38
CA VAL A 171 25.23 9.43 1.01
C VAL A 171 26.49 10.23 1.30
N ASP A 172 26.54 11.51 0.92
CA ASP A 172 27.66 12.42 1.26
C ASP A 172 27.91 12.45 2.77
N SER A 173 26.85 12.52 3.57
CA SER A 173 26.98 12.54 5.04
C SER A 173 27.56 11.24 5.59
N VAL A 174 27.16 10.08 5.03
CA VAL A 174 27.72 8.77 5.42
C VAL A 174 29.20 8.69 5.05
N LEU A 175 29.58 9.04 3.81
CA LEU A 175 30.94 9.00 3.34
C LEU A 175 31.85 9.91 4.18
N GLN A 176 31.41 11.14 4.49
CA GLN A 176 32.14 12.05 5.35
C GLN A 176 32.33 11.50 6.77
N SER A 177 31.27 10.88 7.34
CA SER A 177 31.33 10.30 8.69
C SER A 177 32.33 9.14 8.78
N GLN A 178 32.53 8.43 7.69
CA GLN A 178 33.45 7.29 7.57
C GLN A 178 34.81 7.69 7.00
N SER A 179 35.07 8.98 6.78
CA SER A 179 36.32 9.52 6.19
C SER A 179 36.60 8.94 4.80
N SER A 180 35.56 8.53 4.06
CA SER A 180 35.68 8.12 2.67
C SER A 180 35.87 9.34 1.76
N GLY A 181 36.79 9.23 0.81
CA GLY A 181 37.04 10.25 -0.21
C GLY A 181 36.27 9.98 -1.53
N ALA A 182 35.38 9.03 -1.56
CA ALA A 182 34.66 8.64 -2.76
C ALA A 182 33.77 9.78 -3.31
N ALA A 183 33.72 9.93 -4.63
CA ALA A 183 32.86 10.90 -5.29
C ALA A 183 31.41 10.42 -5.36
N VAL A 184 30.46 11.35 -5.19
CA VAL A 184 29.01 11.04 -5.35
C VAL A 184 28.52 11.64 -6.65
N LEU A 185 28.09 10.78 -7.56
CA LEU A 185 27.39 11.13 -8.79
C LEU A 185 25.89 10.84 -8.61
N SER A 186 25.04 11.67 -9.18
CA SER A 186 23.60 11.41 -9.10
C SER A 186 22.86 11.86 -10.34
N GLN A 187 21.86 11.09 -10.75
CA GLN A 187 21.02 11.37 -11.90
C GLN A 187 19.57 10.95 -11.68
N THR A 188 18.66 11.53 -12.45
CA THR A 188 17.34 10.97 -12.68
C THR A 188 17.36 10.21 -13.99
N VAL A 189 16.63 9.10 -14.08
CA VAL A 189 16.54 8.23 -15.24
C VAL A 189 15.09 8.14 -15.69
N ASP A 190 14.86 8.36 -16.97
CA ASP A 190 13.55 8.13 -17.57
C ASP A 190 13.42 6.64 -17.92
N ALA A 191 12.37 6.01 -17.39
CA ALA A 191 12.08 4.62 -17.67
C ALA A 191 11.85 4.40 -19.18
N SER A 192 12.61 3.48 -19.78
CA SER A 192 12.37 3.01 -21.14
C SER A 192 12.59 1.52 -21.25
N ALA A 193 11.75 0.85 -22.05
CA ALA A 193 11.87 -0.59 -22.24
C ALA A 193 13.24 -1.01 -22.82
N ASP A 194 13.80 -0.18 -23.69
CA ASP A 194 15.10 -0.43 -24.32
C ASP A 194 16.24 -0.32 -23.30
N LEU A 195 16.20 0.70 -22.44
CA LEU A 195 17.21 0.88 -21.38
C LEU A 195 17.15 -0.26 -20.35
N ASP A 196 15.92 -0.64 -19.97
CA ASP A 196 15.70 -1.79 -19.07
C ASP A 196 16.20 -3.11 -19.67
N GLN A 197 16.05 -3.30 -20.98
CA GLN A 197 16.54 -4.49 -21.65
C GLN A 197 18.06 -4.51 -21.66
N GLN A 198 18.72 -3.42 -22.06
CA GLN A 198 20.18 -3.28 -22.03
C GLN A 198 20.74 -3.54 -20.63
N ALA A 199 20.12 -2.95 -19.60
CA ALA A 199 20.54 -3.13 -18.22
C ALA A 199 20.49 -4.62 -17.80
N ARG A 200 19.38 -5.31 -18.12
CA ARG A 200 19.24 -6.74 -17.82
C ARG A 200 20.21 -7.64 -18.57
N GLU A 201 20.44 -7.38 -19.86
CA GLU A 201 21.36 -8.16 -20.69
C GLU A 201 22.82 -8.12 -20.17
N HIS A 202 23.20 -6.99 -19.56
CA HIS A 202 24.54 -6.78 -19.03
C HIS A 202 24.67 -6.92 -17.51
N HIS A 203 23.58 -7.30 -16.80
CA HIS A 203 23.54 -7.43 -15.33
C HIS A 203 23.99 -6.17 -14.58
N ILE A 204 23.60 -4.99 -15.11
CA ILE A 204 23.83 -3.68 -14.51
C ILE A 204 22.51 -2.98 -14.21
N SER A 205 22.55 -1.88 -13.47
CA SER A 205 21.37 -1.06 -13.22
C SER A 205 20.95 -0.25 -14.46
N THR A 206 19.69 0.19 -14.53
CA THR A 206 19.22 1.16 -15.52
C THR A 206 19.98 2.48 -15.41
N GLY A 207 20.40 2.85 -14.19
CA GLY A 207 21.24 4.02 -13.95
C GLY A 207 22.62 3.90 -14.61
N LYS A 208 23.31 2.80 -14.39
CA LYS A 208 24.61 2.56 -15.05
C LYS A 208 24.46 2.43 -16.57
N ALA A 209 23.42 1.76 -17.06
CA ALA A 209 23.11 1.69 -18.48
C ALA A 209 22.89 3.08 -19.11
N ASN A 210 22.18 3.97 -18.40
CA ASN A 210 22.02 5.36 -18.84
C ASN A 210 23.37 6.12 -18.91
N LEU A 211 24.24 5.91 -17.93
CA LEU A 211 25.60 6.52 -17.93
C LEU A 211 26.43 6.00 -19.11
N VAL A 212 26.37 4.70 -19.41
CA VAL A 212 26.99 4.10 -20.59
C VAL A 212 26.50 4.73 -21.90
N ASN A 213 25.17 4.90 -22.03
CA ASN A 213 24.59 5.55 -23.21
C ASN A 213 25.01 7.02 -23.34
N GLN A 214 25.19 7.74 -22.22
CA GLN A 214 25.72 9.10 -22.23
C GLN A 214 27.17 9.13 -22.75
N ALA A 215 28.01 8.19 -22.33
CA ALA A 215 29.38 8.07 -22.83
C ALA A 215 29.43 7.76 -24.34
N ILE A 216 28.58 6.85 -24.82
CA ILE A 216 28.46 6.53 -26.27
C ILE A 216 27.97 7.74 -27.06
N ALA A 217 27.03 8.52 -26.52
CA ALA A 217 26.53 9.73 -27.18
C ALA A 217 27.62 10.79 -27.37
N GLN A 218 28.61 10.85 -26.49
CA GLN A 218 29.77 11.74 -26.64
C GLN A 218 30.83 11.17 -27.61
N ASN A 219 31.04 9.86 -27.60
CA ASN A 219 31.99 9.20 -28.44
C ASN A 219 31.40 7.93 -29.10
N GLY A 220 30.85 8.12 -30.31
CA GLY A 220 30.17 7.06 -31.06
C GLY A 220 31.04 5.90 -31.51
N SER A 221 32.37 5.91 -31.23
CA SER A 221 33.23 4.78 -31.49
C SER A 221 33.23 3.73 -30.36
N LEU A 222 32.63 4.06 -29.20
CA LEU A 222 32.52 3.19 -28.04
C LEU A 222 31.33 2.23 -28.19
N THR A 223 31.48 1.02 -27.66
CA THR A 223 30.40 0.01 -27.67
C THR A 223 29.82 -0.19 -26.28
N PHE A 224 28.54 -0.51 -26.18
CA PHE A 224 27.88 -0.74 -24.90
C PHE A 224 28.55 -1.89 -24.12
N ASP A 225 28.88 -3.02 -24.81
CA ASP A 225 29.52 -4.19 -24.20
C ASP A 225 30.83 -3.84 -23.49
N ALA A 226 31.65 -2.99 -24.13
CA ALA A 226 32.93 -2.58 -23.56
C ALA A 226 32.74 -1.66 -22.35
N LEU A 227 31.80 -0.72 -22.44
CA LEU A 227 31.56 0.28 -21.37
C LEU A 227 30.79 -0.31 -20.18
N ALA A 228 29.92 -1.28 -20.38
CA ALA A 228 29.14 -1.91 -19.30
C ALA A 228 30.05 -2.60 -18.24
N GLN A 229 31.30 -2.98 -18.64
CA GLN A 229 32.27 -3.61 -17.75
C GLN A 229 33.07 -2.59 -16.92
N LEU A 230 33.04 -1.32 -17.30
CA LEU A 230 33.78 -0.26 -16.60
C LEU A 230 33.15 0.08 -15.25
N THR A 231 33.96 0.61 -14.34
CA THR A 231 33.46 1.19 -13.08
C THR A 231 32.77 2.52 -13.36
N VAL A 232 32.00 2.99 -12.37
CA VAL A 232 31.32 4.31 -12.42
C VAL A 232 32.33 5.44 -12.57
N GLU A 233 33.48 5.34 -11.90
CA GLU A 233 34.57 6.30 -12.00
C GLU A 233 35.11 6.38 -13.42
N GLU A 234 35.50 5.23 -14.00
CA GLU A 234 36.04 5.15 -15.40
C GLU A 234 35.03 5.71 -16.41
N LEU A 235 33.71 5.43 -16.23
CA LEU A 235 32.69 6.00 -17.09
C LEU A 235 32.54 7.51 -16.90
N SER A 236 32.64 8.00 -15.66
CA SER A 236 32.59 9.43 -15.38
C SER A 236 33.75 10.19 -16.00
N ASP A 237 34.97 9.63 -15.92
CA ASP A 237 36.17 10.20 -16.52
C ASP A 237 36.05 10.28 -18.05
N LEU A 238 35.52 9.24 -18.70
CA LEU A 238 35.24 9.28 -20.13
C LEU A 238 34.27 10.38 -20.53
N ILE A 239 33.25 10.63 -19.73
CA ILE A 239 32.24 11.68 -19.98
C ILE A 239 32.84 13.09 -19.77
N GLN A 240 33.75 13.26 -18.82
CA GLN A 240 34.39 14.56 -18.53
C GLN A 240 35.50 14.93 -19.55
N LEU A 241 36.08 13.94 -20.18
CA LEU A 241 37.20 14.14 -21.15
C LEU A 241 36.74 14.33 -22.60
N GLY A 242 35.43 14.10 -22.89
CA GLY A 242 34.81 14.28 -24.23
C GLY A 242 34.14 15.64 -24.35
#